data_71b08f8c21af56563807a7e3b374dbec
#
_entry.id   71b08f8c21af56563807a7e3b374dbec
#
_cell.length_a   1.000
_cell.length_b   1.000
_cell.length_c   1.000
_cell.angle_alpha   90.00
_cell.angle_beta   90.00
_cell.angle_gamma   90.00
#
_symmetry.space_group_name_H-M   'P 1'
#
loop_
_entity.id
_entity.type
_entity.pdbx_description
1 polymer ?
#
loop_
_entity_poly.entity_id
_entity_poly.type
_entity_poly.pdbx_seq_one_letter_code
_entity_poly.pdbx_strand_id
1 'polypeptide(L)'
;MRADHEHVDRISTQTTFVVLGVTGILAYVLQWALLPFAVAGLLGYIFSAPIDWTAGCTRIPRAAVASLVYLALLAVVWSIIFLAFPPLLHELAQVAVDFQGTIETITRAAVGARTLELFGRTVDAPQVTEAAVTGLRNWLQQSEHLTSLGTFAFFLIFDASLAAVLLFYFLVGGRGIAAGLFWLVPPKQRPLVRHIWMRLDPILKRYFVGVVCVVIYAAVAAYAGLGLVLGIRHAVFLALLTGILEMIPVIGPASAAIIAGLIAIHQATSIGPIIAYAIYATALRLSIDQLVGPLALGVAARLHPALIMFCFLSGGVLFGIVGIILAVPVALTIKVTLSTLYDEPEAADEKDR
;
A
#
# COMPACT_ATOMS: atom_id res chain seq x y z
N MET A 1 -6.68 -41.08 36.04
CA MET A 1 -6.06 -40.99 34.70
C MET A 1 -6.84 -40.17 33.68
N ARG A 2 -8.18 -40.25 33.54
CA ARG A 2 -8.96 -39.33 32.65
C ARG A 2 -9.07 -37.90 33.16
N ALA A 3 -9.19 -37.69 34.47
CA ALA A 3 -9.31 -36.33 35.06
C ALA A 3 -8.02 -35.47 34.92
N ASP A 4 -6.84 -36.12 34.94
CA ASP A 4 -5.56 -35.41 34.79
C ASP A 4 -5.34 -34.91 33.37
N HIS A 5 -5.81 -35.60 32.35
CA HIS A 5 -5.74 -35.18 30.96
C HIS A 5 -6.65 -33.98 30.67
N GLU A 6 -7.85 -33.93 31.21
CA GLU A 6 -8.76 -32.78 31.06
C GLU A 6 -8.24 -31.50 31.75
N HIS A 7 -7.58 -31.67 32.92
CA HIS A 7 -6.99 -30.53 33.61
C HIS A 7 -5.79 -29.96 32.89
N VAL A 8 -4.92 -30.77 32.32
CA VAL A 8 -3.75 -30.34 31.53
C VAL A 8 -4.18 -29.68 30.22
N ASP A 9 -5.23 -30.21 29.54
CA ASP A 9 -5.72 -29.58 28.31
C ASP A 9 -6.45 -28.25 28.58
N ARG A 10 -7.19 -28.09 29.68
CA ARG A 10 -7.80 -26.80 30.08
C ARG A 10 -6.75 -25.75 30.42
N ILE A 11 -5.71 -26.10 31.20
CA ILE A 11 -4.61 -25.17 31.55
C ILE A 11 -3.85 -24.78 30.27
N SER A 12 -3.59 -25.70 29.37
CA SER A 12 -2.96 -25.43 28.07
C SER A 12 -3.78 -24.45 27.20
N THR A 13 -5.10 -24.62 27.14
CA THR A 13 -5.98 -23.78 26.37
C THR A 13 -6.10 -22.38 26.96
N GLN A 14 -6.26 -22.24 28.28
CA GLN A 14 -6.31 -20.95 28.97
C GLN A 14 -4.98 -20.20 28.85
N THR A 15 -3.85 -20.89 29.03
CA THR A 15 -2.52 -20.29 28.86
C THR A 15 -2.32 -19.79 27.44
N THR A 16 -2.79 -20.54 26.44
CA THR A 16 -2.72 -20.13 25.04
C THR A 16 -3.53 -18.85 24.78
N PHE A 17 -4.77 -18.76 25.31
CA PHE A 17 -5.58 -17.54 25.17
C PHE A 17 -4.96 -16.33 25.89
N VAL A 18 -4.38 -16.55 27.10
CA VAL A 18 -3.69 -15.48 27.82
C VAL A 18 -2.45 -14.99 27.06
N VAL A 19 -1.64 -15.91 26.54
CA VAL A 19 -0.45 -15.58 25.74
C VAL A 19 -0.85 -14.84 24.46
N LEU A 20 -1.89 -15.31 23.75
CA LEU A 20 -2.41 -14.61 22.56
C LEU A 20 -2.97 -13.22 22.89
N GLY A 21 -3.69 -13.10 24.00
CA GLY A 21 -4.23 -11.82 24.45
C GLY A 21 -3.12 -10.82 24.81
N VAL A 22 -2.14 -11.26 25.60
CA VAL A 22 -0.98 -10.42 25.98
C VAL A 22 -0.18 -10.05 24.73
N THR A 23 0.07 -10.99 23.81
CA THR A 23 0.77 -10.73 22.56
C THR A 23 0.01 -9.74 21.68
N GLY A 24 -1.32 -9.88 21.59
CA GLY A 24 -2.18 -8.95 20.85
C GLY A 24 -2.16 -7.54 21.44
N ILE A 25 -2.27 -7.40 22.77
CA ILE A 25 -2.18 -6.12 23.46
C ILE A 25 -0.78 -5.51 23.26
N LEU A 26 0.27 -6.30 23.40
CA LEU A 26 1.65 -5.84 23.19
C LEU A 26 1.87 -5.40 21.73
N ALA A 27 1.36 -6.14 20.76
CA ALA A 27 1.41 -5.78 19.35
C ALA A 27 0.64 -4.47 19.07
N TYR A 28 -0.51 -4.27 19.71
CA TYR A 28 -1.26 -3.02 19.60
C TYR A 28 -0.51 -1.84 20.21
N VAL A 29 0.06 -1.98 21.40
CA VAL A 29 0.84 -0.92 22.06
C VAL A 29 2.11 -0.59 21.27
N LEU A 30 2.76 -1.60 20.70
CA LEU A 30 4.01 -1.46 19.95
C LEU A 30 3.78 -1.34 18.43
N GLN A 31 2.54 -1.10 17.96
CA GLN A 31 2.20 -1.10 16.54
C GLN A 31 3.12 -0.21 15.69
N TRP A 32 3.49 0.97 16.20
CA TRP A 32 4.40 1.89 15.50
C TRP A 32 5.82 1.34 15.38
N ALA A 33 6.31 0.66 16.41
CA ALA A 33 7.62 0.01 16.38
C ALA A 33 7.62 -1.25 15.48
N LEU A 34 6.46 -1.92 15.32
CA LEU A 34 6.32 -3.11 14.47
C LEU A 34 6.13 -2.77 12.98
N LEU A 35 5.82 -1.52 12.66
CA LEU A 35 5.61 -1.05 11.29
C LEU A 35 6.77 -1.40 10.35
N PRO A 36 8.04 -1.03 10.65
CA PRO A 36 9.16 -1.37 9.78
C PRO A 36 9.39 -2.88 9.66
N PHE A 37 9.07 -3.68 10.69
CA PHE A 37 9.13 -5.15 10.62
C PHE A 37 8.08 -5.71 9.66
N ALA A 38 6.85 -5.20 9.70
CA ALA A 38 5.78 -5.63 8.83
C ALA A 38 6.08 -5.31 7.37
N VAL A 39 6.55 -4.09 7.08
CA VAL A 39 6.95 -3.67 5.73
C VAL A 39 8.11 -4.50 5.22
N ALA A 40 9.17 -4.65 6.02
CA ALA A 40 10.34 -5.44 5.64
C ALA A 40 10.00 -6.93 5.44
N GLY A 41 9.17 -7.50 6.32
CA GLY A 41 8.71 -8.88 6.21
C GLY A 41 7.86 -9.11 4.96
N LEU A 42 6.96 -8.17 4.65
CA LEU A 42 6.13 -8.20 3.45
C LEU A 42 7.00 -8.15 2.17
N LEU A 43 7.89 -7.17 2.07
CA LEU A 43 8.81 -7.06 0.95
C LEU A 43 9.74 -8.27 0.85
N GLY A 44 10.28 -8.74 1.99
CA GLY A 44 11.08 -9.96 2.05
C GLY A 44 10.33 -11.19 1.54
N TYR A 45 9.05 -11.32 1.86
CA TYR A 45 8.19 -12.37 1.35
C TYR A 45 7.95 -12.26 -0.16
N ILE A 46 7.62 -11.05 -0.66
CA ILE A 46 7.39 -10.80 -2.09
C ILE A 46 8.63 -11.16 -2.91
N PHE A 47 9.81 -10.72 -2.47
CA PHE A 47 11.05 -10.94 -3.19
C PHE A 47 11.68 -12.33 -2.95
N SER A 48 11.18 -13.12 -2.00
CA SER A 48 11.69 -14.47 -1.76
C SER A 48 11.58 -15.38 -2.98
N ALA A 49 10.44 -15.33 -3.70
CA ALA A 49 10.20 -16.18 -4.87
C ALA A 49 11.14 -15.87 -6.05
N PRO A 50 11.32 -14.59 -6.48
CA PRO A 50 12.34 -14.24 -7.49
C PRO A 50 13.75 -14.62 -7.08
N ILE A 51 14.13 -14.42 -5.80
CA ILE A 51 15.45 -14.77 -5.28
C ILE A 51 15.69 -16.29 -5.37
N ASP A 52 14.72 -17.08 -4.92
CA ASP A 52 14.83 -18.54 -4.93
C ASP A 52 14.87 -19.09 -6.34
N TRP A 53 14.10 -18.53 -7.27
CA TRP A 53 14.12 -18.89 -8.68
C TRP A 53 15.47 -18.55 -9.32
N THR A 54 15.97 -17.33 -9.13
CA THR A 54 17.26 -16.86 -9.69
C THR A 54 18.42 -17.69 -9.15
N ALA A 55 18.46 -17.95 -7.83
CA ALA A 55 19.48 -18.77 -7.21
C ALA A 55 19.47 -20.21 -7.75
N GLY A 56 18.28 -20.76 -8.04
CA GLY A 56 18.15 -22.08 -8.66
C GLY A 56 18.66 -22.14 -10.09
N CYS A 57 18.45 -21.08 -10.89
CA CYS A 57 18.89 -21.02 -12.30
C CYS A 57 20.38 -20.72 -12.45
N THR A 58 20.97 -19.87 -11.58
CA THR A 58 22.32 -19.30 -11.78
C THR A 58 23.42 -20.02 -11.02
N ARG A 59 23.11 -21.01 -10.15
CA ARG A 59 24.05 -21.66 -9.23
C ARG A 59 24.75 -20.71 -8.24
N ILE A 60 24.30 -19.45 -8.14
CA ILE A 60 24.80 -18.45 -7.21
C ILE A 60 24.22 -18.74 -5.82
N PRO A 61 24.99 -18.60 -4.73
CA PRO A 61 24.47 -18.76 -3.37
C PRO A 61 23.30 -17.83 -3.15
N ARG A 62 22.21 -18.35 -2.55
CA ARG A 62 20.97 -17.58 -2.28
C ARG A 62 21.25 -16.24 -1.58
N ALA A 63 22.19 -16.23 -0.62
CA ALA A 63 22.57 -15.02 0.09
C ALA A 63 23.14 -13.94 -0.85
N ALA A 64 23.95 -14.33 -1.83
CA ALA A 64 24.51 -13.38 -2.81
C ALA A 64 23.42 -12.82 -3.74
N VAL A 65 22.47 -13.66 -4.20
CA VAL A 65 21.32 -13.19 -4.99
C VAL A 65 20.45 -12.24 -4.15
N ALA A 66 20.17 -12.59 -2.89
CA ALA A 66 19.42 -11.76 -1.98
C ALA A 66 20.09 -10.40 -1.74
N SER A 67 21.41 -10.37 -1.55
CA SER A 67 22.19 -9.13 -1.40
C SER A 67 22.15 -8.28 -2.68
N LEU A 68 22.21 -8.89 -3.86
CA LEU A 68 22.11 -8.20 -5.15
C LEU A 68 20.73 -7.57 -5.33
N VAL A 69 19.67 -8.32 -5.04
CA VAL A 69 18.29 -7.81 -5.08
C VAL A 69 18.12 -6.67 -4.08
N TYR A 70 18.65 -6.80 -2.86
CA TYR A 70 18.63 -5.74 -1.86
C TYR A 70 19.31 -4.47 -2.36
N LEU A 71 20.52 -4.58 -2.91
CA LEU A 71 21.25 -3.42 -3.45
C LEU A 71 20.51 -2.79 -4.64
N ALA A 72 19.88 -3.60 -5.50
CA ALA A 72 19.06 -3.08 -6.57
C ALA A 72 17.83 -2.32 -6.05
N LEU A 73 17.14 -2.85 -5.04
CA LEU A 73 16.03 -2.15 -4.39
C LEU A 73 16.47 -0.84 -3.75
N LEU A 74 17.58 -0.84 -3.03
CA LEU A 74 18.17 0.38 -2.47
C LEU A 74 18.49 1.39 -3.57
N ALA A 75 19.14 0.95 -4.66
CA ALA A 75 19.49 1.83 -5.77
C ALA A 75 18.23 2.46 -6.41
N VAL A 76 17.15 1.69 -6.56
CA VAL A 76 15.86 2.21 -7.06
C VAL A 76 15.29 3.25 -6.09
N VAL A 77 15.22 2.95 -4.79
CA VAL A 77 14.71 3.88 -3.77
C VAL A 77 15.53 5.15 -3.74
N TRP A 78 16.87 5.06 -3.73
CA TRP A 78 17.77 6.19 -3.77
C TRP A 78 17.62 7.01 -5.06
N SER A 79 17.47 6.34 -6.21
CA SER A 79 17.21 7.04 -7.48
C SER A 79 15.90 7.83 -7.44
N ILE A 80 14.84 7.27 -6.87
CA ILE A 80 13.56 7.96 -6.68
C ILE A 80 13.74 9.17 -5.76
N ILE A 81 14.42 8.99 -4.62
CA ILE A 81 14.62 10.07 -3.63
C ILE A 81 15.45 11.21 -4.22
N PHE A 82 16.57 10.94 -4.89
CA PHE A 82 17.48 11.98 -5.34
C PHE A 82 17.15 12.55 -6.72
N LEU A 83 16.60 11.77 -7.64
CA LEU A 83 16.30 12.23 -9.00
C LEU A 83 14.87 12.71 -9.17
N ALA A 84 13.93 12.06 -8.51
CA ALA A 84 12.51 12.29 -8.74
C ALA A 84 11.87 13.20 -7.68
N PHE A 85 12.27 13.08 -6.41
CA PHE A 85 11.63 13.81 -5.33
C PHE A 85 11.92 15.33 -5.31
N PRO A 86 13.17 15.84 -5.54
CA PRO A 86 13.44 17.27 -5.53
C PRO A 86 12.70 18.05 -6.61
N PRO A 87 12.64 17.60 -7.88
CA PRO A 87 11.84 18.28 -8.89
C PRO A 87 10.35 18.36 -8.53
N LEU A 88 9.80 17.31 -7.91
CA LEU A 88 8.41 17.33 -7.45
C LEU A 88 8.18 18.37 -6.37
N LEU A 89 9.03 18.38 -5.34
CA LEU A 89 8.90 19.36 -4.25
C LEU A 89 8.95 20.77 -4.79
N HIS A 90 9.83 21.04 -5.77
CA HIS A 90 9.92 22.33 -6.42
C HIS A 90 8.63 22.68 -7.17
N GLU A 91 8.09 21.77 -7.95
CA GLU A 91 6.84 21.95 -8.70
C GLU A 91 5.64 22.14 -7.75
N LEU A 92 5.53 21.32 -6.71
CA LEU A 92 4.49 21.50 -5.70
C LEU A 92 4.62 22.82 -4.94
N ALA A 93 5.84 23.25 -4.65
CA ALA A 93 6.08 24.56 -4.06
C ALA A 93 5.66 25.70 -4.99
N GLN A 94 5.92 25.59 -6.31
CA GLN A 94 5.44 26.56 -7.30
C GLN A 94 3.92 26.58 -7.37
N VAL A 95 3.25 25.41 -7.41
CA VAL A 95 1.79 25.31 -7.36
C VAL A 95 1.25 25.95 -6.08
N ALA A 96 1.91 25.75 -4.94
CA ALA A 96 1.49 26.35 -3.67
C ALA A 96 1.66 27.86 -3.64
N VAL A 97 2.74 28.38 -4.24
CA VAL A 97 2.99 29.84 -4.35
C VAL A 97 2.04 30.49 -5.35
N ASP A 98 1.79 29.84 -6.49
CA ASP A 98 0.86 30.32 -7.53
C ASP A 98 -0.53 29.67 -7.41
N PHE A 99 -0.90 29.28 -6.22
CA PHE A 99 -2.20 28.63 -5.95
C PHE A 99 -3.37 29.52 -6.38
N GLN A 100 -3.23 30.83 -6.22
CA GLN A 100 -4.21 31.83 -6.63
C GLN A 100 -4.43 31.80 -8.14
N GLY A 101 -3.35 31.83 -8.93
CA GLY A 101 -3.42 31.74 -10.40
C GLY A 101 -3.97 30.39 -10.88
N THR A 102 -3.61 29.31 -10.17
CA THR A 102 -4.14 27.95 -10.48
C THR A 102 -5.65 27.87 -10.26
N ILE A 103 -6.16 28.38 -9.14
CA ILE A 103 -7.60 28.41 -8.86
C ILE A 103 -8.32 29.35 -9.83
N GLU A 104 -7.77 30.51 -10.15
CA GLU A 104 -8.34 31.39 -11.17
C GLU A 104 -8.46 30.71 -12.54
N THR A 105 -7.44 29.92 -12.92
CA THR A 105 -7.46 29.15 -14.17
C THR A 105 -8.57 28.11 -14.16
N ILE A 106 -8.71 27.35 -13.05
CA ILE A 106 -9.79 26.36 -12.87
C ILE A 106 -11.16 27.06 -12.95
N THR A 107 -11.31 28.15 -12.23
CA THR A 107 -12.59 28.85 -12.11
C THR A 107 -12.99 29.49 -13.42
N ARG A 108 -12.05 30.10 -14.13
CA ARG A 108 -12.28 30.63 -15.50
C ARG A 108 -12.62 29.52 -16.49
N ALA A 109 -11.96 28.38 -16.36
CA ALA A 109 -12.21 27.23 -17.23
C ALA A 109 -13.59 26.56 -16.96
N ALA A 110 -14.02 26.47 -15.70
CA ALA A 110 -15.24 25.80 -15.30
C ALA A 110 -16.50 26.70 -15.40
N VAL A 111 -16.36 27.99 -15.08
CA VAL A 111 -17.49 28.90 -14.90
C VAL A 111 -17.59 29.93 -16.04
N GLY A 112 -16.49 30.15 -16.78
CA GLY A 112 -16.40 31.28 -17.69
C GLY A 112 -16.46 32.59 -16.93
N ALA A 113 -17.10 33.62 -17.51
CA ALA A 113 -17.30 34.91 -16.87
C ALA A 113 -18.61 34.99 -16.05
N ARG A 114 -19.23 33.86 -15.71
CA ARG A 114 -20.54 33.80 -15.03
C ARG A 114 -20.40 33.53 -13.54
N THR A 115 -21.18 34.23 -12.72
CA THR A 115 -21.35 33.98 -11.29
C THR A 115 -22.06 32.63 -11.09
N LEU A 116 -21.56 31.79 -10.18
CA LEU A 116 -22.24 30.55 -9.77
C LEU A 116 -23.22 30.83 -8.62
N GLU A 117 -24.47 30.52 -8.80
CA GLU A 117 -25.42 30.44 -7.71
C GLU A 117 -25.34 29.04 -7.06
N LEU A 118 -24.61 28.94 -5.94
CA LEU A 118 -24.54 27.74 -5.11
C LEU A 118 -25.34 27.95 -3.83
N PHE A 119 -26.38 27.15 -3.63
CA PHE A 119 -27.25 27.20 -2.44
C PHE A 119 -27.86 28.58 -2.14
N GLY A 120 -28.24 29.35 -3.20
CA GLY A 120 -28.88 30.65 -3.04
C GLY A 120 -27.92 31.80 -2.65
N ARG A 121 -26.61 31.58 -2.77
CA ARG A 121 -25.57 32.60 -2.68
C ARG A 121 -24.83 32.73 -4.00
N THR A 122 -24.72 33.95 -4.49
CA THR A 122 -23.83 34.26 -5.60
C THR A 122 -22.39 34.21 -5.10
N VAL A 123 -21.65 33.21 -5.52
CA VAL A 123 -20.23 33.04 -5.16
C VAL A 123 -19.41 33.47 -6.38
N ASP A 124 -18.67 34.55 -6.23
CA ASP A 124 -17.74 35.00 -7.24
C ASP A 124 -16.42 34.20 -7.17
N ALA A 125 -15.88 33.85 -8.32
CA ALA A 125 -14.62 33.14 -8.44
C ALA A 125 -13.47 33.74 -7.57
N PRO A 126 -13.29 35.08 -7.48
CA PRO A 126 -12.30 35.70 -6.62
C PRO A 126 -12.49 35.39 -5.12
N GLN A 127 -13.73 35.35 -4.64
CA GLN A 127 -14.03 35.08 -3.22
C GLN A 127 -13.66 33.65 -2.79
N VAL A 128 -13.92 32.66 -3.67
CA VAL A 128 -13.52 31.27 -3.42
C VAL A 128 -12.00 31.16 -3.40
N THR A 129 -11.35 31.82 -4.35
CA THR A 129 -9.89 31.85 -4.45
C THR A 129 -9.27 32.48 -3.22
N GLU A 130 -9.76 33.63 -2.78
CA GLU A 130 -9.24 34.34 -1.60
C GLU A 130 -9.45 33.53 -0.31
N ALA A 131 -10.61 32.90 -0.12
CA ALA A 131 -10.89 32.05 1.02
C ALA A 131 -9.97 30.82 1.04
N ALA A 132 -9.75 30.17 -0.09
CA ALA A 132 -8.88 29.01 -0.21
C ALA A 132 -7.40 29.36 0.04
N VAL A 133 -6.92 30.46 -0.56
CA VAL A 133 -5.54 30.96 -0.38
C VAL A 133 -5.29 31.38 1.07
N THR A 134 -6.23 32.10 1.67
CA THR A 134 -6.13 32.54 3.07
C THR A 134 -6.17 31.34 4.01
N GLY A 135 -7.05 30.37 3.78
CA GLY A 135 -7.13 29.14 4.55
C GLY A 135 -5.82 28.33 4.48
N LEU A 136 -5.26 28.15 3.28
CA LEU A 136 -3.99 27.44 3.10
C LEU A 136 -2.82 28.19 3.73
N ARG A 137 -2.76 29.53 3.54
CA ARG A 137 -1.72 30.38 4.15
C ARG A 137 -1.76 30.30 5.67
N ASN A 138 -2.95 30.41 6.27
CA ASN A 138 -3.12 30.33 7.71
C ASN A 138 -2.72 28.94 8.23
N TRP A 139 -3.07 27.88 7.49
CA TRP A 139 -2.67 26.51 7.84
C TRP A 139 -1.14 26.33 7.77
N LEU A 140 -0.48 26.85 6.73
CA LEU A 140 0.98 26.77 6.57
C LEU A 140 1.75 27.66 7.57
N GLN A 141 1.16 28.77 8.01
CA GLN A 141 1.79 29.70 8.97
C GLN A 141 1.67 29.27 10.43
N GLN A 142 0.84 28.28 10.73
CA GLN A 142 0.79 27.72 12.08
C GLN A 142 2.09 26.97 12.38
N SER A 143 2.91 27.49 13.28
CA SER A 143 4.20 26.93 13.67
C SER A 143 4.11 25.46 14.17
N GLU A 144 2.96 25.08 14.71
CA GLU A 144 2.69 23.70 15.13
C GLU A 144 2.69 22.71 13.96
N HIS A 145 2.27 23.12 12.75
CA HIS A 145 2.31 22.26 11.58
C HIS A 145 3.73 22.07 11.03
N LEU A 146 4.56 23.09 11.10
CA LEU A 146 5.97 23.00 10.66
C LEU A 146 6.79 22.09 11.58
N THR A 147 6.58 22.17 12.89
CA THR A 147 7.24 21.26 13.85
C THR A 147 6.72 19.85 13.72
N SER A 148 5.43 19.66 13.51
CA SER A 148 4.84 18.34 13.27
C SER A 148 5.33 17.70 11.97
N LEU A 149 5.48 18.48 10.90
CA LEU A 149 6.05 18.01 9.63
C LEU A 149 7.53 17.59 9.79
N GLY A 150 8.34 18.37 10.52
CA GLY A 150 9.72 18.01 10.81
C GLY A 150 9.83 16.72 11.64
N THR A 151 9.00 16.58 12.65
CA THR A 151 8.91 15.39 13.48
C THR A 151 8.44 14.17 12.67
N PHE A 152 7.43 14.35 11.83
CA PHE A 152 6.93 13.31 10.92
C PHE A 152 8.02 12.85 9.94
N ALA A 153 8.75 13.79 9.32
CA ALA A 153 9.84 13.48 8.41
C ALA A 153 10.96 12.71 9.11
N PHE A 154 11.31 13.10 10.33
CA PHE A 154 12.31 12.38 11.13
C PHE A 154 11.90 10.92 11.39
N PHE A 155 10.68 10.70 11.89
CA PHE A 155 10.17 9.34 12.11
C PHE A 155 10.09 8.54 10.81
N LEU A 156 9.66 9.14 9.71
CA LEU A 156 9.59 8.49 8.42
C LEU A 156 10.99 8.01 7.95
N ILE A 157 12.01 8.86 8.08
CA ILE A 157 13.39 8.51 7.71
C ILE A 157 13.93 7.41 8.63
N PHE A 158 13.66 7.51 9.93
CA PHE A 158 14.08 6.52 10.91
C PHE A 158 13.44 5.15 10.63
N ASP A 159 12.11 5.11 10.45
CA ASP A 159 11.37 3.89 10.14
C ASP A 159 11.78 3.28 8.80
N ALA A 160 11.98 4.11 7.77
CA ALA A 160 12.48 3.66 6.47
C ALA A 160 13.88 3.07 6.57
N SER A 161 14.76 3.68 7.37
CA SER A 161 16.12 3.17 7.60
C SER A 161 16.10 1.84 8.34
N LEU A 162 15.26 1.73 9.37
CA LEU A 162 15.07 0.49 10.11
C LEU A 162 14.46 -0.61 9.22
N ALA A 163 13.43 -0.26 8.43
CA ALA A 163 12.83 -1.19 7.48
C ALA A 163 13.83 -1.68 6.43
N ALA A 164 14.73 -0.80 5.95
CA ALA A 164 15.79 -1.19 5.02
C ALA A 164 16.77 -2.20 5.64
N VAL A 165 17.20 -1.98 6.86
CA VAL A 165 18.06 -2.94 7.59
C VAL A 165 17.34 -4.26 7.79
N LEU A 166 16.10 -4.23 8.26
CA LEU A 166 15.28 -5.43 8.48
C LEU A 166 15.03 -6.18 7.17
N LEU A 167 14.79 -5.47 6.08
CA LEU A 167 14.60 -6.06 4.75
C LEU A 167 15.81 -6.90 4.33
N PHE A 168 17.03 -6.41 4.57
CA PHE A 168 18.23 -7.19 4.32
C PHE A 168 18.21 -8.53 5.08
N TYR A 169 17.91 -8.48 6.39
CA TYR A 169 17.82 -9.70 7.20
C TYR A 169 16.72 -10.64 6.73
N PHE A 170 15.56 -10.13 6.34
CA PHE A 170 14.47 -10.95 5.81
C PHE A 170 14.80 -11.58 4.45
N LEU A 171 15.48 -10.86 3.57
CA LEU A 171 15.88 -11.39 2.26
C LEU A 171 16.95 -12.47 2.38
N VAL A 172 17.97 -12.24 3.21
CA VAL A 172 19.08 -13.19 3.39
C VAL A 172 18.69 -14.36 4.29
N GLY A 173 18.08 -14.08 5.45
CA GLY A 173 17.78 -15.04 6.51
C GLY A 173 16.31 -15.52 6.56
N GLY A 174 15.45 -15.13 5.62
CA GLY A 174 13.99 -15.33 5.69
C GLY A 174 13.54 -16.77 5.95
N ARG A 175 14.24 -17.76 5.37
CA ARG A 175 13.96 -19.18 5.65
C ARG A 175 14.19 -19.56 7.11
N GLY A 176 15.26 -19.05 7.73
CA GLY A 176 15.57 -19.26 9.13
C GLY A 176 14.55 -18.58 10.05
N ILE A 177 14.16 -17.35 9.72
CA ILE A 177 13.14 -16.60 10.44
C ILE A 177 11.78 -17.34 10.37
N ALA A 178 11.37 -17.80 9.20
CA ALA A 178 10.15 -18.58 9.03
C ALA A 178 10.18 -19.88 9.84
N ALA A 179 11.30 -20.59 9.84
CA ALA A 179 11.48 -21.79 10.67
C ALA A 179 11.42 -21.47 12.17
N GLY A 180 12.01 -20.37 12.61
CA GLY A 180 11.94 -19.89 14.00
C GLY A 180 10.52 -19.54 14.42
N LEU A 181 9.75 -18.84 13.56
CA LEU A 181 8.34 -18.54 13.81
C LEU A 181 7.50 -19.83 13.89
N PHE A 182 7.76 -20.78 12.99
CA PHE A 182 7.07 -22.07 13.03
C PHE A 182 7.38 -22.89 14.28
N TRP A 183 8.58 -22.73 14.84
CA TRP A 183 8.97 -23.40 16.10
C TRP A 183 8.13 -22.93 17.30
N LEU A 184 7.66 -21.65 17.30
CA LEU A 184 6.79 -21.10 18.34
C LEU A 184 5.41 -21.76 18.37
N VAL A 185 5.00 -22.42 17.28
CA VAL A 185 3.71 -23.13 17.22
C VAL A 185 3.77 -24.38 18.07
N PRO A 186 2.79 -24.60 18.99
CA PRO A 186 2.71 -25.82 19.79
C PRO A 186 2.76 -27.07 18.92
N PRO A 187 3.50 -28.13 19.35
CA PRO A 187 3.69 -29.34 18.52
C PRO A 187 2.39 -29.98 18.02
N LYS A 188 1.34 -29.99 18.84
CA LYS A 188 0.02 -30.51 18.48
C LYS A 188 -0.66 -29.76 17.32
N GLN A 189 -0.38 -28.48 17.17
CA GLN A 189 -1.00 -27.61 16.14
C GLN A 189 -0.15 -27.45 14.87
N ARG A 190 1.10 -27.90 14.89
CA ARG A 190 2.02 -27.77 13.73
C ARG A 190 1.49 -28.40 12.44
N PRO A 191 0.84 -29.58 12.45
CA PRO A 191 0.27 -30.15 11.22
C PRO A 191 -0.81 -29.25 10.61
N LEU A 192 -1.73 -28.72 11.43
CA LEU A 192 -2.79 -27.81 10.99
C LEU A 192 -2.22 -26.51 10.43
N VAL A 193 -1.29 -25.86 11.15
CA VAL A 193 -0.66 -24.62 10.68
C VAL A 193 0.11 -24.84 9.38
N ARG A 194 0.80 -25.98 9.26
CA ARG A 194 1.49 -26.34 8.01
C ARG A 194 0.49 -26.53 6.86
N HIS A 195 -0.64 -27.16 7.12
CA HIS A 195 -1.67 -27.39 6.11
C HIS A 195 -2.29 -26.05 5.63
N ILE A 196 -2.66 -25.18 6.57
CA ILE A 196 -3.14 -23.82 6.25
C ILE A 196 -2.08 -23.06 5.43
N TRP A 197 -0.81 -23.10 5.84
CA TRP A 197 0.27 -22.42 5.14
C TRP A 197 0.45 -22.94 3.71
N MET A 198 0.42 -24.25 3.49
CA MET A 198 0.54 -24.81 2.14
C MET A 198 -0.57 -24.38 1.19
N ARG A 199 -1.79 -24.12 1.72
CA ARG A 199 -2.90 -23.57 0.94
C ARG A 199 -2.78 -22.05 0.73
N LEU A 200 -2.31 -21.34 1.73
CA LEU A 200 -2.23 -19.88 1.74
C LEU A 200 -1.07 -19.34 0.89
N ASP A 201 0.12 -19.93 0.98
CA ASP A 201 1.35 -19.46 0.33
C ASP A 201 1.20 -19.25 -1.20
N PRO A 202 0.65 -20.19 -2.00
CA PRO A 202 0.45 -19.97 -3.43
C PRO A 202 -0.57 -18.87 -3.74
N ILE A 203 -1.57 -18.69 -2.88
CA ILE A 203 -2.59 -17.64 -3.03
C ILE A 203 -1.97 -16.28 -2.78
N LEU A 204 -1.19 -16.13 -1.70
CA LEU A 204 -0.48 -14.88 -1.38
C LEU A 204 0.55 -14.54 -2.44
N LYS A 205 1.35 -15.50 -2.91
CA LYS A 205 2.32 -15.27 -3.98
C LYS A 205 1.65 -14.74 -5.25
N ARG A 206 0.54 -15.37 -5.66
CA ARG A 206 -0.22 -14.92 -6.82
C ARG A 206 -0.82 -13.52 -6.61
N TYR A 207 -1.33 -13.23 -5.44
CA TYR A 207 -1.82 -11.90 -5.09
C TYR A 207 -0.71 -10.84 -5.21
N PHE A 208 0.45 -11.07 -4.61
CA PHE A 208 1.54 -10.09 -4.65
C PHE A 208 2.13 -9.91 -6.05
N VAL A 209 2.24 -10.98 -6.84
CA VAL A 209 2.60 -10.85 -8.27
C VAL A 209 1.58 -9.98 -8.99
N GLY A 210 0.29 -10.17 -8.72
CA GLY A 210 -0.78 -9.33 -9.26
C GLY A 210 -0.62 -7.86 -8.88
N VAL A 211 -0.36 -7.57 -7.60
CA VAL A 211 -0.12 -6.19 -7.13
C VAL A 211 1.07 -5.56 -7.86
N VAL A 212 2.19 -6.28 -7.98
CA VAL A 212 3.37 -5.79 -8.71
C VAL A 212 3.03 -5.52 -10.19
N CYS A 213 2.26 -6.39 -10.83
CA CYS A 213 1.79 -6.17 -12.21
C CYS A 213 0.94 -4.91 -12.33
N VAL A 214 0.01 -4.67 -11.39
CA VAL A 214 -0.83 -3.46 -11.36
C VAL A 214 0.02 -2.21 -11.17
N VAL A 215 0.97 -2.23 -10.23
CA VAL A 215 1.91 -1.12 -9.97
C VAL A 215 2.73 -0.77 -11.21
N ILE A 216 3.32 -1.78 -11.86
CA ILE A 216 4.10 -1.59 -13.09
C ILE A 216 3.22 -1.05 -14.21
N TYR A 217 2.04 -1.63 -14.41
CA TYR A 217 1.09 -1.17 -15.41
C TYR A 217 0.68 0.27 -15.17
N ALA A 218 0.29 0.62 -13.93
CA ALA A 218 -0.10 1.97 -13.56
C ALA A 218 1.03 2.98 -13.80
N ALA A 219 2.28 2.64 -13.45
CA ALA A 219 3.43 3.49 -13.70
C ALA A 219 3.68 3.69 -15.20
N VAL A 220 3.67 2.61 -15.99
CA VAL A 220 3.91 2.68 -17.45
C VAL A 220 2.79 3.44 -18.15
N ALA A 221 1.53 3.14 -17.83
CA ALA A 221 0.37 3.83 -18.41
C ALA A 221 0.30 5.31 -17.99
N ALA A 222 0.68 5.60 -16.74
CA ALA A 222 0.79 6.98 -16.27
C ALA A 222 1.89 7.74 -17.02
N TYR A 223 3.06 7.14 -17.23
CA TYR A 223 4.11 7.77 -18.04
C TYR A 223 3.67 8.00 -19.50
N ALA A 224 3.03 7.01 -20.10
CA ALA A 224 2.52 7.15 -21.46
C ALA A 224 1.49 8.29 -21.57
N GLY A 225 0.54 8.38 -20.65
CA GLY A 225 -0.47 9.44 -20.66
C GLY A 225 0.09 10.81 -20.27
N LEU A 226 0.73 10.92 -19.13
CA LEU A 226 1.23 12.20 -18.63
C LEU A 226 2.42 12.73 -19.44
N GLY A 227 3.35 11.85 -19.81
CA GLY A 227 4.58 12.24 -20.49
C GLY A 227 4.46 12.31 -22.00
N LEU A 228 4.01 11.22 -22.64
CA LEU A 228 4.03 11.13 -24.11
C LEU A 228 2.81 11.82 -24.74
N VAL A 229 1.63 11.75 -24.11
CA VAL A 229 0.39 12.32 -24.68
C VAL A 229 0.20 13.77 -24.21
N LEU A 230 0.30 14.03 -22.90
CA LEU A 230 0.03 15.34 -22.32
C LEU A 230 1.26 16.25 -22.22
N GLY A 231 2.48 15.70 -22.36
CA GLY A 231 3.73 16.48 -22.30
C GLY A 231 4.00 17.14 -20.95
N ILE A 232 3.44 16.59 -19.84
CA ILE A 232 3.58 17.16 -18.50
C ILE A 232 5.04 17.04 -18.04
N ARG A 233 5.57 18.14 -17.51
CA ARG A 233 6.90 18.14 -16.91
C ARG A 233 6.96 17.15 -15.73
N HIS A 234 8.13 16.52 -15.56
CA HIS A 234 8.35 15.52 -14.50
C HIS A 234 7.40 14.30 -14.53
N ALA A 235 6.86 13.98 -15.73
CA ALA A 235 5.94 12.85 -15.92
C ALA A 235 6.50 11.52 -15.43
N VAL A 236 7.81 11.27 -15.53
CA VAL A 236 8.46 10.06 -15.00
C VAL A 236 8.22 9.93 -13.50
N PHE A 237 8.38 11.04 -12.77
CA PHE A 237 8.16 11.01 -11.34
C PHE A 237 6.68 10.81 -11.00
N LEU A 238 5.77 11.53 -11.66
CA LEU A 238 4.32 11.37 -11.46
C LEU A 238 3.88 9.95 -11.79
N ALA A 239 4.46 9.34 -12.79
CA ALA A 239 4.20 7.96 -13.16
C ALA A 239 4.66 6.96 -12.08
N LEU A 240 5.88 7.12 -11.56
CA LEU A 240 6.38 6.31 -10.45
C LEU A 240 5.53 6.50 -9.19
N LEU A 241 5.18 7.75 -8.88
CA LEU A 241 4.31 8.07 -7.75
C LEU A 241 2.93 7.40 -7.91
N THR A 242 2.33 7.48 -9.11
CA THR A 242 1.05 6.82 -9.42
C THR A 242 1.15 5.31 -9.20
N GLY A 243 2.19 4.67 -9.73
CA GLY A 243 2.41 3.24 -9.54
C GLY A 243 2.56 2.85 -8.07
N ILE A 244 3.39 3.57 -7.30
CA ILE A 244 3.61 3.29 -5.87
C ILE A 244 2.32 3.52 -5.06
N LEU A 245 1.63 4.62 -5.31
CA LEU A 245 0.37 4.93 -4.62
C LEU A 245 -0.72 3.92 -4.92
N GLU A 246 -0.70 3.25 -6.09
CA GLU A 246 -1.67 2.19 -6.42
C GLU A 246 -1.63 1.00 -5.44
N MET A 247 -0.54 0.85 -4.66
CA MET A 247 -0.48 -0.14 -3.57
C MET A 247 -1.45 0.16 -2.42
N ILE A 248 -1.92 1.40 -2.29
CA ILE A 248 -2.85 1.84 -1.24
C ILE A 248 -4.24 2.00 -1.86
N PRO A 249 -5.14 1.01 -1.70
CA PRO A 249 -6.45 1.06 -2.36
C PRO A 249 -7.25 2.31 -2.01
N VAL A 250 -7.95 2.86 -2.99
CA VAL A 250 -8.83 4.05 -2.91
C VAL A 250 -8.05 5.35 -2.66
N ILE A 251 -7.29 5.44 -1.57
CA ILE A 251 -6.55 6.65 -1.18
C ILE A 251 -5.41 6.93 -2.18
N GLY A 252 -4.68 5.89 -2.56
CA GLY A 252 -3.53 6.02 -3.45
C GLY A 252 -3.87 6.58 -4.83
N PRO A 253 -4.77 5.92 -5.58
CA PRO A 253 -5.21 6.42 -6.88
C PRO A 253 -5.81 7.83 -6.82
N ALA A 254 -6.61 8.12 -5.79
CA ALA A 254 -7.18 9.46 -5.61
C ALA A 254 -6.09 10.50 -5.37
N SER A 255 -5.11 10.22 -4.50
CA SER A 255 -3.99 11.11 -4.23
C SER A 255 -3.12 11.33 -5.47
N ALA A 256 -2.82 10.25 -6.22
CA ALA A 256 -2.07 10.33 -7.47
C ALA A 256 -2.78 11.20 -8.50
N ALA A 257 -4.10 11.01 -8.67
CA ALA A 257 -4.90 11.79 -9.60
C ALA A 257 -4.97 13.27 -9.19
N ILE A 258 -5.10 13.57 -7.89
CA ILE A 258 -5.11 14.95 -7.40
C ILE A 258 -3.74 15.61 -7.65
N ILE A 259 -2.64 14.97 -7.28
CA ILE A 259 -1.29 15.53 -7.43
C ILE A 259 -0.98 15.77 -8.92
N ALA A 260 -1.19 14.78 -9.77
CA ALA A 260 -0.95 14.90 -11.19
C ALA A 260 -1.91 15.92 -11.84
N GLY A 261 -3.16 16.00 -11.35
CA GLY A 261 -4.15 16.97 -11.80
C GLY A 261 -3.77 18.41 -11.48
N LEU A 262 -3.32 18.68 -10.26
CA LEU A 262 -2.85 20.00 -9.86
C LEU A 262 -1.68 20.47 -10.74
N ILE A 263 -0.72 19.59 -11.00
CA ILE A 263 0.42 19.90 -11.86
C ILE A 263 -0.03 20.10 -13.33
N ALA A 264 -0.95 19.26 -13.82
CA ALA A 264 -1.50 19.39 -15.16
C ALA A 264 -2.24 20.72 -15.35
N ILE A 265 -3.03 21.15 -14.36
CA ILE A 265 -3.75 22.42 -14.38
C ILE A 265 -2.79 23.59 -14.31
N HIS A 266 -1.78 23.54 -13.42
CA HIS A 266 -0.78 24.58 -13.29
C HIS A 266 0.03 24.82 -14.58
N GLN A 267 0.33 23.74 -15.32
CA GLN A 267 1.03 23.82 -16.60
C GLN A 267 0.11 24.12 -17.79
N ALA A 268 -1.22 24.09 -17.61
CA ALA A 268 -2.17 24.31 -18.69
C ALA A 268 -2.26 25.77 -19.10
N THR A 269 -2.13 26.03 -20.40
CA THR A 269 -2.32 27.36 -20.98
C THR A 269 -3.74 27.59 -21.49
N SER A 270 -4.57 26.54 -21.50
CA SER A 270 -5.95 26.56 -21.99
C SER A 270 -6.76 25.43 -21.35
N ILE A 271 -8.08 25.39 -21.61
CA ILE A 271 -8.96 24.35 -21.11
C ILE A 271 -8.70 22.96 -21.74
N GLY A 272 -8.16 22.92 -22.97
CA GLY A 272 -7.93 21.66 -23.70
C GLY A 272 -7.08 20.64 -22.93
N PRO A 273 -5.88 21.01 -22.45
CA PRO A 273 -5.05 20.11 -21.62
C PRO A 273 -5.73 19.62 -20.34
N ILE A 274 -6.58 20.45 -19.71
CA ILE A 274 -7.32 20.08 -18.50
C ILE A 274 -8.35 18.98 -18.82
N ILE A 275 -9.11 19.15 -19.91
CA ILE A 275 -10.05 18.14 -20.38
C ILE A 275 -9.32 16.85 -20.78
N ALA A 276 -8.20 16.97 -21.50
CA ALA A 276 -7.37 15.84 -21.89
C ALA A 276 -6.85 15.05 -20.66
N TYR A 277 -6.42 15.78 -19.61
CA TYR A 277 -6.03 15.15 -18.35
C TYR A 277 -7.22 14.40 -17.69
N ALA A 278 -8.40 15.01 -17.63
CA ALA A 278 -9.58 14.37 -17.04
C ALA A 278 -9.96 13.09 -17.78
N ILE A 279 -9.94 13.12 -19.11
CA ILE A 279 -10.18 11.92 -19.96
C ILE A 279 -9.13 10.85 -19.68
N TYR A 280 -7.85 11.23 -19.66
CA TYR A 280 -6.74 10.33 -19.37
C TYR A 280 -6.87 9.68 -17.97
N ALA A 281 -7.08 10.49 -16.93
CA ALA A 281 -7.19 10.00 -15.56
C ALA A 281 -8.36 9.02 -15.39
N THR A 282 -9.50 9.32 -16.04
CA THR A 282 -10.66 8.42 -16.06
C THR A 282 -10.35 7.13 -16.82
N ALA A 283 -9.71 7.23 -17.98
CA ALA A 283 -9.35 6.07 -18.80
C ALA A 283 -8.34 5.16 -18.05
N LEU A 284 -7.32 5.75 -17.41
CA LEU A 284 -6.37 5.03 -16.59
C LEU A 284 -7.08 4.29 -15.46
N ARG A 285 -7.95 4.98 -14.73
CA ARG A 285 -8.69 4.37 -13.62
C ARG A 285 -9.56 3.23 -14.08
N LEU A 286 -10.36 3.42 -15.13
CA LEU A 286 -11.20 2.38 -15.71
C LEU A 286 -10.38 1.19 -16.20
N SER A 287 -9.22 1.42 -16.83
CA SER A 287 -8.36 0.34 -17.31
C SER A 287 -7.81 -0.50 -16.16
N ILE A 288 -7.44 0.13 -15.03
CA ILE A 288 -6.98 -0.60 -13.84
C ILE A 288 -8.13 -1.37 -13.20
N ASP A 289 -9.27 -0.72 -12.96
CA ASP A 289 -10.38 -1.33 -12.21
C ASP A 289 -11.11 -2.42 -13.01
N GLN A 290 -11.29 -2.23 -14.31
CA GLN A 290 -12.11 -3.13 -15.11
C GLN A 290 -11.31 -4.18 -15.88
N LEU A 291 -10.05 -3.91 -16.17
CA LEU A 291 -9.24 -4.80 -17.01
C LEU A 291 -8.07 -5.42 -16.24
N VAL A 292 -7.14 -4.60 -15.76
CA VAL A 292 -5.87 -5.09 -15.17
C VAL A 292 -6.09 -5.68 -13.78
N GLY A 293 -6.89 -5.04 -12.94
CA GLY A 293 -7.18 -5.52 -11.58
C GLY A 293 -7.78 -6.92 -11.55
N PRO A 294 -8.89 -7.19 -12.26
CA PRO A 294 -9.47 -8.54 -12.33
C PRO A 294 -8.51 -9.60 -12.87
N LEU A 295 -7.72 -9.26 -13.90
CA LEU A 295 -6.74 -10.18 -14.49
C LEU A 295 -5.58 -10.48 -13.54
N ALA A 296 -5.03 -9.45 -12.91
CA ALA A 296 -3.86 -9.54 -12.04
C ALA A 296 -4.21 -10.11 -10.66
N LEU A 297 -5.31 -9.63 -10.05
CA LEU A 297 -5.68 -9.93 -8.67
C LEU A 297 -6.73 -11.05 -8.55
N GLY A 298 -7.07 -11.75 -9.61
CA GLY A 298 -8.21 -12.65 -9.78
C GLY A 298 -8.57 -13.58 -8.61
N VAL A 299 -7.61 -13.93 -7.72
CA VAL A 299 -7.89 -14.69 -6.49
C VAL A 299 -8.47 -13.79 -5.39
N ALA A 300 -7.97 -12.55 -5.27
CA ALA A 300 -8.50 -11.58 -4.32
C ALA A 300 -9.90 -11.09 -4.75
N ALA A 301 -10.18 -11.07 -6.06
CA ALA A 301 -11.50 -10.74 -6.60
C ALA A 301 -12.63 -11.72 -6.18
N ARG A 302 -12.27 -12.89 -5.65
CA ARG A 302 -13.23 -13.86 -5.09
C ARG A 302 -13.57 -13.62 -3.62
N LEU A 303 -12.99 -12.60 -2.98
CA LEU A 303 -13.40 -12.17 -1.64
C LEU A 303 -14.66 -11.32 -1.73
N HIS A 304 -15.54 -11.47 -0.75
CA HIS A 304 -16.71 -10.59 -0.67
C HIS A 304 -16.26 -9.15 -0.44
N PRO A 305 -16.73 -8.17 -1.21
CA PRO A 305 -16.30 -6.76 -1.09
C PRO A 305 -16.40 -6.21 0.34
N ALA A 306 -17.46 -6.59 1.07
CA ALA A 306 -17.64 -6.18 2.46
C ALA A 306 -16.51 -6.66 3.39
N LEU A 307 -15.96 -7.86 3.17
CA LEU A 307 -14.83 -8.37 3.95
C LEU A 307 -13.57 -7.54 3.68
N ILE A 308 -13.33 -7.20 2.42
CA ILE A 308 -12.19 -6.35 2.03
C ILE A 308 -12.34 -4.98 2.70
N MET A 309 -13.51 -4.33 2.57
CA MET A 309 -13.78 -3.04 3.21
C MET A 309 -13.64 -3.08 4.72
N PHE A 310 -14.15 -4.15 5.36
CA PHE A 310 -13.98 -4.34 6.80
C PHE A 310 -12.50 -4.43 7.19
N CYS A 311 -11.70 -5.22 6.46
CA CYS A 311 -10.27 -5.34 6.72
C CYS A 311 -9.51 -4.03 6.45
N PHE A 312 -9.91 -3.24 5.43
CA PHE A 312 -9.36 -1.91 5.18
C PHE A 312 -9.64 -0.95 6.31
N LEU A 313 -10.90 -0.82 6.71
CA LEU A 313 -11.30 0.10 7.78
C LEU A 313 -10.67 -0.31 9.11
N SER A 314 -10.77 -1.58 9.48
CA SER A 314 -10.20 -2.11 10.73
C SER A 314 -8.67 -2.00 10.72
N GLY A 315 -8.03 -2.40 9.62
CA GLY A 315 -6.59 -2.30 9.46
C GLY A 315 -6.10 -0.86 9.49
N GLY A 316 -6.82 0.05 8.81
CA GLY A 316 -6.52 1.48 8.81
C GLY A 316 -6.61 2.12 10.18
N VAL A 317 -7.64 1.78 10.97
CA VAL A 317 -7.82 2.30 12.33
C VAL A 317 -6.79 1.71 13.29
N LEU A 318 -6.49 0.41 13.20
CA LEU A 318 -5.59 -0.27 14.12
C LEU A 318 -4.11 -0.03 13.82
N PHE A 319 -3.72 -0.02 12.54
CA PHE A 319 -2.33 -0.05 12.10
C PHE A 319 -2.00 1.00 11.02
N GLY A 320 -2.89 1.97 10.80
CA GLY A 320 -2.69 3.04 9.81
C GLY A 320 -2.48 2.51 8.38
N ILE A 321 -1.57 3.15 7.63
CA ILE A 321 -1.29 2.83 6.22
C ILE A 321 -0.87 1.36 6.03
N VAL A 322 -0.09 0.80 6.97
CA VAL A 322 0.35 -0.59 6.88
C VAL A 322 -0.81 -1.57 7.05
N GLY A 323 -1.74 -1.27 7.97
CA GLY A 323 -2.97 -2.05 8.11
C GLY A 323 -3.80 -2.05 6.83
N ILE A 324 -3.86 -0.92 6.12
CA ILE A 324 -4.52 -0.82 4.81
C ILE A 324 -3.82 -1.71 3.77
N ILE A 325 -2.49 -1.64 3.66
CA ILE A 325 -1.71 -2.47 2.71
C ILE A 325 -1.86 -3.96 3.01
N LEU A 326 -1.88 -4.34 4.29
CA LEU A 326 -2.02 -5.72 4.72
C LEU A 326 -3.47 -6.23 4.75
N ALA A 327 -4.46 -5.38 4.53
CA ALA A 327 -5.88 -5.74 4.64
C ALA A 327 -6.26 -6.95 3.78
N VAL A 328 -5.86 -6.97 2.51
CA VAL A 328 -6.18 -8.09 1.59
C VAL A 328 -5.43 -9.38 1.98
N PRO A 329 -4.12 -9.37 2.24
CA PRO A 329 -3.42 -10.54 2.79
C PRO A 329 -4.05 -11.09 4.07
N VAL A 330 -4.46 -10.23 5.00
CA VAL A 330 -5.14 -10.64 6.23
C VAL A 330 -6.51 -11.24 5.91
N ALA A 331 -7.31 -10.62 5.04
CA ALA A 331 -8.61 -11.15 4.62
C ALA A 331 -8.47 -12.54 3.95
N LEU A 332 -7.46 -12.72 3.10
CA LEU A 332 -7.15 -14.02 2.49
C LEU A 332 -6.75 -15.07 3.54
N THR A 333 -5.93 -14.66 4.51
CA THR A 333 -5.51 -15.55 5.60
C THR A 333 -6.70 -16.00 6.44
N ILE A 334 -7.58 -15.09 6.83
CA ILE A 334 -8.81 -15.39 7.57
C ILE A 334 -9.68 -16.35 6.75
N LYS A 335 -9.93 -16.05 5.48
CA LYS A 335 -10.77 -16.90 4.61
C LYS A 335 -10.21 -18.31 4.49
N VAL A 336 -8.92 -18.47 4.17
CA VAL A 336 -8.28 -19.78 4.00
C VAL A 336 -8.28 -20.55 5.31
N THR A 337 -8.01 -19.88 6.44
CA THR A 337 -8.02 -20.51 7.75
C THR A 337 -9.43 -21.03 8.10
N LEU A 338 -10.45 -20.19 7.92
CA LEU A 338 -11.84 -20.59 8.20
C LEU A 338 -12.30 -21.74 7.29
N SER A 339 -12.00 -21.66 5.97
CA SER A 339 -12.37 -22.75 5.07
C SER A 339 -11.67 -24.07 5.45
N THR A 340 -10.39 -24.01 5.83
CA THR A 340 -9.66 -25.20 6.27
C THR A 340 -10.22 -25.80 7.57
N LEU A 341 -10.72 -24.96 8.47
CA LEU A 341 -11.27 -25.42 9.74
C LEU A 341 -12.71 -25.96 9.63
N TYR A 342 -13.51 -25.42 8.71
CA TYR A 342 -14.94 -25.73 8.61
C TYR A 342 -15.32 -26.62 7.43
N ASP A 343 -14.58 -26.60 6.31
CA ASP A 343 -14.90 -27.33 5.08
C ASP A 343 -14.27 -28.75 5.03
N GLU A 344 -13.34 -29.10 5.92
CA GLU A 344 -12.62 -30.39 5.90
C GLU A 344 -13.09 -31.51 6.80
N PRO A 345 -14.06 -31.38 7.72
CA PRO A 345 -14.55 -32.53 8.49
C PRO A 345 -15.27 -33.59 7.65
N GLU A 346 -15.85 -33.22 6.50
CA GLU A 346 -16.66 -34.15 5.71
C GLU A 346 -15.85 -35.09 4.77
N ALA A 347 -14.63 -34.68 4.36
CA ALA A 347 -13.84 -35.49 3.43
C ALA A 347 -13.10 -36.68 4.08
N ALA A 348 -12.97 -36.70 5.40
CA ALA A 348 -12.31 -37.78 6.11
C ALA A 348 -13.27 -38.94 6.40
N ASP A 349 -14.58 -38.67 6.52
CA ASP A 349 -15.59 -39.67 6.87
C ASP A 349 -16.12 -40.48 5.65
N GLU A 350 -15.89 -39.96 4.43
CA GLU A 350 -16.32 -40.63 3.18
C GLU A 350 -15.31 -41.66 2.67
N LYS A 351 -14.07 -41.68 3.21
CA LYS A 351 -13.06 -42.70 2.89
C LYS A 351 -13.08 -43.95 3.78
N ASP A 352 -13.84 -43.91 4.88
CA ASP A 352 -13.98 -45.03 5.81
C ASP A 352 -15.37 -45.66 5.74
N ARG A 353 -16.20 -45.34 4.75
CA ARG A 353 -17.44 -46.03 4.39
C ARG A 353 -17.31 -46.70 3.03
#